data_bdabce9d0816777fc679243b0be7b734
#
_entry.id   bdabce9d0816777fc679243b0be7b734
#
_cell.length_a   1.000
_cell.length_b   1.000
_cell.length_c   1.000
_cell.angle_alpha   90.00
_cell.angle_beta   90.00
_cell.angle_gamma   90.00
#
_symmetry.space_group_name_H-M   'P 1'
#
loop_
_entity.id
_entity.type
_entity.pdbx_description
1 polymer ?
#
loop_
_entity_poly.entity_id
_entity_poly.type
_entity_poly.pdbx_seq_one_letter_code
_entity_poly.pdbx_strand_id
1 'polypeptide(L)'
;TGYTIGEYIRNRRLSLAGEELISSNRTVTDIALEYGYDTPESFTKAFTRFHGNSPTYVRNNKSGLHNFTRIVLRVTADGGSMLNYRIVKINNMCIAGYSRVFTSLDTAKNNVLIPKFTRECCSQSWDKLMEIKSTDEKPNNCLFGYRSNDFINIDKFNNEISCFNYTFGRMITKQEISGLNISDYSITSIPDGEWICFDCSDTTPAGQQSLWYKIYTEFLPFSHY
;
A
#
# COMPACT_ATOMS: atom_id res chain seq x y z
N THR A 1 -13.46 -1.77 -8.37
CA THR A 1 -14.01 -1.72 -9.75
C THR A 1 -14.77 -0.42 -10.04
N GLY A 2 -15.19 0.35 -9.02
CA GLY A 2 -15.92 1.61 -9.19
C GLY A 2 -17.40 1.47 -9.58
N TYR A 3 -17.93 0.24 -9.68
CA TYR A 3 -19.32 -0.03 -9.99
C TYR A 3 -20.00 -0.77 -8.84
N THR A 4 -21.29 -0.46 -8.61
CA THR A 4 -22.14 -1.28 -7.75
C THR A 4 -22.46 -2.62 -8.45
N ILE A 5 -22.88 -3.63 -7.67
CA ILE A 5 -23.29 -4.94 -8.23
C ILE A 5 -24.42 -4.77 -9.25
N GLY A 6 -25.41 -3.92 -8.97
CA GLY A 6 -26.53 -3.65 -9.89
C GLY A 6 -26.09 -2.99 -11.20
N GLU A 7 -25.16 -2.03 -11.13
CA GLU A 7 -24.58 -1.40 -12.33
C GLU A 7 -23.77 -2.38 -13.15
N TYR A 8 -22.98 -3.24 -12.50
CA TYR A 8 -22.22 -4.28 -13.17
C TYR A 8 -23.16 -5.24 -13.95
N ILE A 9 -24.18 -5.78 -13.28
CA ILE A 9 -25.14 -6.70 -13.90
C ILE A 9 -25.84 -6.04 -15.08
N ARG A 10 -26.35 -4.81 -14.90
CA ARG A 10 -27.04 -4.06 -15.96
C ARG A 10 -26.12 -3.83 -17.16
N ASN A 11 -24.93 -3.32 -16.96
CA ASN A 11 -24.00 -3.02 -18.04
C ASN A 11 -23.56 -4.29 -18.77
N ARG A 12 -23.35 -5.38 -18.04
CA ARG A 12 -22.99 -6.68 -18.63
C ARG A 12 -24.13 -7.26 -19.49
N ARG A 13 -25.39 -7.20 -19.01
CA ARG A 13 -26.58 -7.63 -19.77
C ARG A 13 -26.73 -6.82 -21.05
N LEU A 14 -26.58 -5.49 -20.99
CA LEU A 14 -26.69 -4.63 -22.18
C LEU A 14 -25.57 -4.93 -23.20
N SER A 15 -24.35 -5.19 -22.73
CA SER A 15 -23.23 -5.57 -23.60
C SER A 15 -23.53 -6.88 -24.36
N LEU A 16 -23.97 -7.90 -23.65
CA LEU A 16 -24.33 -9.21 -24.24
C LEU A 16 -25.52 -9.10 -25.18
N ALA A 17 -26.56 -8.34 -24.80
CA ALA A 17 -27.71 -8.07 -25.67
C ALA A 17 -27.31 -7.40 -27.00
N GLY A 18 -26.31 -6.52 -26.95
CA GLY A 18 -25.75 -5.88 -28.14
C GLY A 18 -25.05 -6.89 -29.07
N GLU A 19 -24.27 -7.80 -28.52
CA GLU A 19 -23.62 -8.87 -29.26
C GLU A 19 -24.67 -9.79 -29.92
N GLU A 20 -25.74 -10.13 -29.20
CA GLU A 20 -26.81 -10.98 -29.71
C GLU A 20 -27.64 -10.29 -30.80
N LEU A 21 -27.88 -8.98 -30.70
CA LEU A 21 -28.56 -8.21 -31.76
C LEU A 21 -27.86 -8.29 -33.12
N ILE A 22 -26.54 -8.40 -33.10
CA ILE A 22 -25.73 -8.50 -34.34
C ILE A 22 -25.62 -9.94 -34.81
N SER A 23 -25.52 -10.89 -33.90
CA SER A 23 -25.23 -12.30 -34.21
C SER A 23 -26.49 -13.16 -34.46
N SER A 24 -27.68 -12.70 -34.06
CA SER A 24 -28.92 -13.47 -34.19
C SER A 24 -29.98 -12.71 -34.98
N ASN A 25 -31.01 -13.49 -35.45
CA ASN A 25 -32.20 -12.96 -36.09
C ASN A 25 -33.38 -12.79 -35.12
N ARG A 26 -33.19 -12.93 -33.83
CA ARG A 26 -34.22 -12.78 -32.81
C ARG A 26 -34.78 -11.36 -32.79
N THR A 27 -36.03 -11.20 -32.42
CA THR A 27 -36.64 -9.87 -32.35
C THR A 27 -36.01 -9.04 -31.21
N VAL A 28 -36.09 -7.71 -31.29
CA VAL A 28 -35.65 -6.83 -30.21
C VAL A 28 -36.43 -7.11 -28.92
N THR A 29 -37.70 -7.48 -29.06
CA THR A 29 -38.59 -7.84 -27.94
C THR A 29 -38.11 -9.10 -27.22
N ASP A 30 -37.77 -10.16 -27.97
CA ASP A 30 -37.29 -11.41 -27.38
C ASP A 30 -35.99 -11.22 -26.63
N ILE A 31 -35.08 -10.45 -27.22
CA ILE A 31 -33.80 -10.11 -26.60
C ILE A 31 -34.02 -9.26 -25.33
N ALA A 32 -34.92 -8.27 -25.37
CA ALA A 32 -35.24 -7.46 -24.20
C ALA A 32 -35.73 -8.32 -23.02
N LEU A 33 -36.65 -9.24 -23.27
CA LEU A 33 -37.19 -10.15 -22.26
C LEU A 33 -36.13 -11.08 -21.68
N GLU A 34 -35.25 -11.65 -22.52
CA GLU A 34 -34.18 -12.54 -22.08
C GLU A 34 -33.17 -11.84 -21.18
N TYR A 35 -32.84 -10.59 -21.50
CA TYR A 35 -31.90 -9.80 -20.69
C TYR A 35 -32.56 -9.09 -19.50
N GLY A 36 -33.82 -9.46 -19.17
CA GLY A 36 -34.54 -9.10 -17.94
C GLY A 36 -35.14 -7.69 -17.97
N TYR A 37 -35.64 -7.28 -19.12
CA TYR A 37 -36.45 -6.07 -19.29
C TYR A 37 -37.92 -6.45 -19.53
N ASP A 38 -38.82 -5.87 -18.74
CA ASP A 38 -40.25 -6.16 -18.82
C ASP A 38 -40.91 -5.63 -20.11
N THR A 39 -40.30 -4.57 -20.70
CA THR A 39 -40.83 -3.97 -21.93
C THR A 39 -39.72 -3.62 -22.92
N PRO A 40 -39.98 -3.70 -24.24
CA PRO A 40 -39.02 -3.29 -25.27
C PRO A 40 -38.61 -1.81 -25.18
N GLU A 41 -39.53 -0.95 -24.68
CA GLU A 41 -39.29 0.48 -24.52
C GLU A 41 -38.25 0.75 -23.40
N SER A 42 -38.38 0.06 -22.26
CA SER A 42 -37.44 0.16 -21.16
C SER A 42 -36.07 -0.34 -21.57
N PHE A 43 -36.01 -1.46 -22.30
CA PHE A 43 -34.78 -1.98 -22.90
C PHE A 43 -34.16 -0.98 -23.86
N THR A 44 -34.92 -0.44 -24.82
CA THR A 44 -34.43 0.48 -25.84
C THR A 44 -33.81 1.74 -25.19
N LYS A 45 -34.46 2.27 -24.14
CA LYS A 45 -33.97 3.41 -23.39
C LYS A 45 -32.66 3.10 -22.69
N ALA A 46 -32.56 1.97 -21.99
CA ALA A 46 -31.34 1.56 -21.29
C ALA A 46 -30.22 1.23 -22.28
N PHE A 47 -30.52 0.53 -23.36
CA PHE A 47 -29.61 0.16 -24.42
C PHE A 47 -29.01 1.38 -25.10
N THR A 48 -29.83 2.35 -25.49
CA THR A 48 -29.39 3.57 -26.13
C THR A 48 -28.52 4.42 -25.19
N ARG A 49 -28.87 4.46 -23.89
CA ARG A 49 -28.04 5.14 -22.88
C ARG A 49 -26.64 4.49 -22.75
N PHE A 50 -26.58 3.18 -22.85
CA PHE A 50 -25.34 2.42 -22.68
C PHE A 50 -24.47 2.43 -23.95
N HIS A 51 -25.08 2.15 -25.12
CA HIS A 51 -24.34 2.03 -26.38
C HIS A 51 -24.23 3.33 -27.18
N GLY A 52 -25.07 4.35 -26.88
CA GLY A 52 -25.17 5.56 -27.66
C GLY A 52 -26.03 5.45 -28.90
N ASN A 53 -26.47 4.23 -29.27
CA ASN A 53 -27.25 3.92 -30.46
C ASN A 53 -28.45 3.04 -30.12
N SER A 54 -29.55 3.12 -30.89
CA SER A 54 -30.72 2.28 -30.66
C SER A 54 -30.45 0.82 -31.06
N PRO A 55 -31.16 -0.17 -30.47
CA PRO A 55 -31.07 -1.57 -30.87
C PRO A 55 -31.24 -1.81 -32.35
N THR A 56 -32.22 -1.13 -32.99
CA THR A 56 -32.49 -1.23 -34.44
C THR A 56 -31.32 -0.70 -35.27
N TYR A 57 -30.72 0.42 -34.83
CA TYR A 57 -29.55 0.98 -35.52
C TYR A 57 -28.36 0.00 -35.46
N VAL A 58 -28.08 -0.56 -34.29
CA VAL A 58 -26.96 -1.52 -34.09
C VAL A 58 -27.19 -2.78 -34.96
N ARG A 59 -28.40 -3.30 -35.02
CA ARG A 59 -28.73 -4.46 -35.84
C ARG A 59 -28.48 -4.20 -37.34
N ASN A 60 -28.97 -3.07 -37.84
CA ASN A 60 -28.87 -2.74 -39.24
C ASN A 60 -27.44 -2.42 -39.71
N ASN A 61 -26.69 -1.74 -38.85
CA ASN A 61 -25.34 -1.28 -39.19
C ASN A 61 -24.23 -2.21 -38.67
N LYS A 62 -24.54 -3.20 -37.82
CA LYS A 62 -23.59 -4.12 -37.17
C LYS A 62 -22.41 -3.39 -36.51
N SER A 63 -22.67 -2.21 -35.97
CA SER A 63 -21.66 -1.32 -35.40
C SER A 63 -22.24 -0.47 -34.28
N GLY A 64 -21.37 0.24 -33.55
CA GLY A 64 -21.78 1.16 -32.49
C GLY A 64 -22.05 0.49 -31.16
N LEU A 65 -21.38 -0.65 -30.88
CA LEU A 65 -21.45 -1.32 -29.59
C LEU A 65 -20.34 -0.84 -28.65
N HIS A 66 -20.71 -0.64 -27.38
CA HIS A 66 -19.78 -0.59 -26.27
C HIS A 66 -19.71 -1.96 -25.59
N ASN A 67 -18.52 -2.49 -25.38
CA ASN A 67 -18.37 -3.75 -24.68
C ASN A 67 -18.01 -3.51 -23.20
N PHE A 68 -18.81 -4.07 -22.30
CA PHE A 68 -18.53 -4.10 -20.87
C PHE A 68 -18.03 -5.50 -20.52
N THR A 69 -16.72 -5.63 -20.30
CA THR A 69 -16.06 -6.91 -20.08
C THR A 69 -16.48 -7.54 -18.74
N ARG A 70 -16.43 -8.87 -18.67
CA ARG A 70 -16.65 -9.59 -17.41
C ARG A 70 -15.52 -9.30 -16.41
N ILE A 71 -15.87 -9.27 -15.12
CA ILE A 71 -14.88 -9.27 -14.05
C ILE A 71 -14.11 -10.59 -14.08
N VAL A 72 -12.80 -10.50 -14.09
CA VAL A 72 -11.90 -11.65 -13.91
C VAL A 72 -11.31 -11.55 -12.52
N LEU A 73 -11.69 -12.47 -11.63
CA LEU A 73 -11.04 -12.63 -10.34
C LEU A 73 -9.77 -13.44 -10.55
N ARG A 74 -8.63 -12.84 -10.25
CA ARG A 74 -7.36 -13.56 -10.16
C ARG A 74 -7.13 -13.87 -8.68
N VAL A 75 -7.19 -15.12 -8.30
CA VAL A 75 -6.81 -15.60 -6.98
C VAL A 75 -5.35 -16.01 -7.06
N THR A 76 -4.46 -15.27 -6.42
CA THR A 76 -3.08 -15.68 -6.19
C THR A 76 -3.03 -16.30 -4.80
N ALA A 77 -2.44 -17.47 -4.68
CA ALA A 77 -2.10 -18.07 -3.41
C ALA A 77 -0.66 -17.67 -3.11
N ASP A 78 -0.49 -16.67 -2.24
CA ASP A 78 0.81 -16.27 -1.71
C ASP A 78 0.93 -16.81 -0.28
N GLY A 79 2.13 -17.21 0.13
CA GLY A 79 2.38 -17.74 1.47
C GLY A 79 3.28 -18.99 1.45
N GLY A 80 3.43 -19.61 2.60
CA GLY A 80 4.27 -20.80 2.78
C GLY A 80 5.77 -20.51 2.70
N SER A 81 6.18 -19.25 2.76
CA SER A 81 7.58 -18.88 2.86
C SER A 81 8.05 -18.92 4.31
N MET A 82 9.27 -19.41 4.55
CA MET A 82 9.85 -19.37 5.89
C MET A 82 10.22 -17.93 6.25
N LEU A 83 9.65 -17.42 7.34
CA LEU A 83 10.07 -16.18 7.98
C LEU A 83 10.91 -16.54 9.20
N ASN A 84 12.21 -16.26 9.13
CA ASN A 84 13.10 -16.43 10.29
C ASN A 84 12.95 -15.20 11.19
N TYR A 85 12.60 -15.44 12.44
CA TYR A 85 12.50 -14.37 13.43
C TYR A 85 13.10 -14.81 14.77
N ARG A 86 13.45 -13.83 15.58
CA ARG A 86 13.86 -14.02 16.98
C ARG A 86 13.22 -12.93 17.85
N ILE A 87 12.97 -13.27 19.09
CA ILE A 87 12.51 -12.29 20.10
C ILE A 87 13.75 -11.77 20.83
N VAL A 88 13.84 -10.44 20.90
CA VAL A 88 14.91 -9.74 21.64
C VAL A 88 14.29 -8.82 22.67
N LYS A 89 14.86 -8.76 23.86
CA LYS A 89 14.46 -7.81 24.89
C LYS A 89 15.31 -6.54 24.74
N ILE A 90 14.63 -5.43 24.53
CA ILE A 90 15.26 -4.11 24.44
C ILE A 90 14.90 -3.32 25.69
N ASN A 91 15.89 -2.82 26.41
CA ASN A 91 15.69 -1.98 27.58
C ASN A 91 16.70 -0.83 27.54
N ASN A 92 16.24 0.35 27.96
CA ASN A 92 17.10 1.53 28.14
C ASN A 92 17.87 1.94 26.88
N MET A 93 17.31 1.73 25.70
CA MET A 93 17.95 2.03 24.42
C MET A 93 17.34 3.26 23.75
N CYS A 94 18.14 3.93 22.94
CA CYS A 94 17.69 5.01 22.06
C CYS A 94 18.50 4.99 20.76
N ILE A 95 18.02 5.73 19.75
CA ILE A 95 18.75 6.00 18.52
C ILE A 95 19.22 7.45 18.54
N ALA A 96 20.52 7.64 18.39
CA ALA A 96 21.17 8.92 18.17
C ALA A 96 21.48 9.07 16.67
N GLY A 97 21.01 10.15 16.06
CA GLY A 97 21.19 10.37 14.62
C GLY A 97 20.39 11.53 14.10
N TYR A 98 19.80 11.37 12.93
CA TYR A 98 19.02 12.41 12.26
C TYR A 98 17.55 11.99 12.14
N SER A 99 16.65 12.93 12.39
CA SER A 99 15.20 12.70 12.34
C SER A 99 14.52 13.54 11.27
N ARG A 100 13.47 12.96 10.68
CA ARG A 100 12.56 13.68 9.77
C ARG A 100 11.13 13.23 9.99
N VAL A 101 10.19 14.18 9.88
CA VAL A 101 8.75 13.90 9.94
C VAL A 101 8.26 13.45 8.57
N PHE A 102 7.44 12.40 8.56
CA PHE A 102 6.77 11.86 7.39
C PHE A 102 5.26 11.75 7.65
N THR A 103 4.44 11.83 6.59
CA THR A 103 3.00 11.62 6.70
C THR A 103 2.66 10.15 6.69
N SER A 104 1.75 9.71 7.56
CA SER A 104 1.35 8.29 7.65
C SER A 104 0.45 7.83 6.50
N LEU A 105 -0.25 8.77 5.84
CA LEU A 105 -1.28 8.48 4.84
C LEU A 105 -0.74 8.05 3.47
N ASP A 106 0.52 8.37 3.14
CA ASP A 106 1.08 8.11 1.81
C ASP A 106 2.23 7.10 1.87
N THR A 107 1.88 5.83 2.04
CA THR A 107 2.85 4.74 2.09
C THR A 107 3.70 4.64 0.82
N ALA A 108 3.10 4.86 -0.37
CA ALA A 108 3.82 4.80 -1.63
C ALA A 108 4.91 5.89 -1.72
N LYS A 109 4.60 7.10 -1.23
CA LYS A 109 5.55 8.21 -1.15
C LYS A 109 6.65 7.93 -0.15
N ASN A 110 6.32 7.37 1.01
CA ASN A 110 7.27 7.04 2.07
C ASN A 110 8.25 5.96 1.61
N ASN A 111 7.83 5.01 0.78
CA ASN A 111 8.70 4.00 0.17
C ASN A 111 9.81 4.59 -0.72
N VAL A 112 9.68 5.83 -1.16
CA VAL A 112 10.70 6.59 -1.91
C VAL A 112 11.45 7.57 -1.01
N LEU A 113 10.72 8.30 -0.17
CA LEU A 113 11.27 9.40 0.64
C LEU A 113 12.15 8.91 1.80
N ILE A 114 11.78 7.81 2.47
CA ILE A 114 12.58 7.26 3.57
C ILE A 114 13.94 6.75 3.06
N PRO A 115 14.05 5.92 1.99
CA PRO A 115 15.33 5.53 1.42
C PRO A 115 16.14 6.71 0.89
N LYS A 116 15.49 7.78 0.40
CA LYS A 116 16.18 9.00 0.00
C LYS A 116 16.81 9.69 1.22
N PHE A 117 16.02 9.85 2.29
CA PHE A 117 16.52 10.44 3.55
C PHE A 117 17.68 9.65 4.14
N THR A 118 17.60 8.32 4.21
CA THR A 118 18.71 7.51 4.74
C THR A 118 19.98 7.62 3.90
N ARG A 119 19.86 7.69 2.56
CA ARG A 119 21.01 7.95 1.68
C ARG A 119 21.60 9.33 1.88
N GLU A 120 20.78 10.36 2.07
CA GLU A 120 21.24 11.71 2.40
C GLU A 120 22.05 11.71 3.70
N CYS A 121 21.57 11.05 4.76
CA CYS A 121 22.29 10.90 6.01
C CYS A 121 23.64 10.18 5.83
N CYS A 122 23.67 9.09 5.07
CA CYS A 122 24.90 8.37 4.80
C CYS A 122 25.91 9.18 3.97
N SER A 123 25.44 9.94 2.98
CA SER A 123 26.34 10.71 2.11
C SER A 123 26.88 11.99 2.74
N GLN A 124 26.10 12.63 3.61
CA GLN A 124 26.45 13.94 4.17
C GLN A 124 27.04 13.88 5.60
N SER A 125 26.76 12.80 6.33
CA SER A 125 27.03 12.74 7.76
C SER A 125 27.56 11.38 8.22
N TRP A 126 28.14 10.60 7.33
CA TRP A 126 28.67 9.27 7.64
C TRP A 126 29.68 9.31 8.79
N ASP A 127 30.67 10.18 8.71
CA ASP A 127 31.73 10.28 9.72
C ASP A 127 31.15 10.64 11.08
N LYS A 128 30.24 11.62 11.13
CA LYS A 128 29.54 12.01 12.38
C LYS A 128 28.72 10.86 12.96
N LEU A 129 28.03 10.07 12.13
CA LEU A 129 27.30 8.91 12.62
C LEU A 129 28.23 7.82 13.15
N MET A 130 29.40 7.64 12.55
CA MET A 130 30.40 6.67 13.00
C MET A 130 31.18 7.10 14.26
N GLU A 131 31.22 8.39 14.57
CA GLU A 131 31.77 8.91 15.82
C GLU A 131 30.92 8.57 17.06
N ILE A 132 29.62 8.29 16.84
CA ILE A 132 28.74 7.85 17.92
C ILE A 132 29.15 6.44 18.37
N LYS A 133 29.78 6.36 19.53
CA LYS A 133 30.18 5.08 20.13
C LYS A 133 28.96 4.35 20.68
N SER A 134 28.85 3.08 20.36
CA SER A 134 27.86 2.18 20.91
C SER A 134 28.57 1.06 21.67
N THR A 135 28.13 0.79 22.88
CA THR A 135 28.66 -0.30 23.73
C THR A 135 28.11 -1.66 23.35
N ASP A 136 27.15 -1.75 22.42
CA ASP A 136 26.60 -3.04 21.99
C ASP A 136 27.69 -3.85 21.26
N GLU A 137 27.90 -5.10 21.66
CA GLU A 137 28.90 -6.05 21.13
C GLU A 137 28.67 -6.44 19.66
N LYS A 138 27.63 -5.91 19.02
CA LYS A 138 27.32 -6.11 17.59
C LYS A 138 28.23 -5.26 16.71
N PRO A 139 28.41 -5.65 15.44
CA PRO A 139 29.41 -5.04 14.58
C PRO A 139 29.31 -3.52 14.61
N ASN A 140 30.43 -2.86 14.90
CA ASN A 140 30.60 -1.42 15.19
C ASN A 140 30.05 -0.46 14.14
N ASN A 141 29.45 -0.93 13.05
CA ASN A 141 29.02 -0.13 11.89
C ASN A 141 27.53 -0.26 11.54
N CYS A 142 26.69 -0.82 12.43
CA CYS A 142 25.27 -0.92 12.15
C CYS A 142 24.56 0.42 12.34
N LEU A 143 23.79 0.82 11.34
CA LEU A 143 22.85 1.93 11.41
C LEU A 143 21.42 1.39 11.49
N PHE A 144 20.59 2.07 12.22
CA PHE A 144 19.21 1.70 12.51
C PHE A 144 18.27 2.78 12.02
N GLY A 145 17.15 2.38 11.44
CA GLY A 145 16.01 3.23 11.16
C GLY A 145 14.89 2.93 12.13
N TYR A 146 14.36 3.92 12.80
CA TYR A 146 13.27 3.78 13.74
C TYR A 146 12.11 4.69 13.35
N ARG A 147 10.93 4.10 13.22
CA ARG A 147 9.67 4.81 13.03
C ARG A 147 8.96 4.94 14.37
N SER A 148 8.70 6.17 14.82
CA SER A 148 7.89 6.42 16.03
C SER A 148 6.43 6.05 15.81
N ASN A 149 5.64 6.05 16.89
CA ASN A 149 4.19 6.04 16.78
C ASN A 149 3.68 7.27 16.03
N ASP A 150 2.51 7.13 15.43
CA ASP A 150 1.86 8.22 14.73
C ASP A 150 1.40 9.31 15.71
N PHE A 151 1.47 10.55 15.25
CA PHE A 151 0.96 11.73 15.96
C PHE A 151 0.23 12.64 14.97
N ILE A 152 -0.65 13.50 15.50
CA ILE A 152 -1.36 14.47 14.68
C ILE A 152 -0.53 15.73 14.54
N ASN A 153 -0.41 16.21 13.30
CA ASN A 153 0.20 17.48 12.96
C ASN A 153 -0.80 18.30 12.13
N ILE A 154 -0.56 19.59 12.00
CA ILE A 154 -1.41 20.50 11.21
C ILE A 154 -0.64 20.89 9.95
N ASP A 155 -1.25 20.72 8.79
CA ASP A 155 -0.68 21.11 7.52
C ASP A 155 -0.80 22.63 7.26
N LYS A 156 -0.20 23.11 6.18
CA LYS A 156 -0.25 24.52 5.78
C LYS A 156 -1.65 25.03 5.40
N PHE A 157 -2.64 24.14 5.28
CA PHE A 157 -4.04 24.44 5.02
C PHE A 157 -4.93 24.27 6.25
N ASN A 158 -4.33 24.08 7.43
CA ASN A 158 -5.00 23.89 8.72
C ASN A 158 -5.77 22.58 8.84
N ASN A 159 -5.38 21.54 8.08
CA ASN A 159 -5.95 20.19 8.21
C ASN A 159 -5.09 19.35 9.15
N GLU A 160 -5.77 18.52 9.95
CA GLU A 160 -5.10 17.49 10.75
C GLU A 160 -4.56 16.36 9.87
N ILE A 161 -3.28 16.10 9.98
CA ILE A 161 -2.61 14.99 9.27
C ILE A 161 -1.89 14.08 10.24
N SER A 162 -2.05 12.77 10.05
CA SER A 162 -1.28 11.78 10.79
C SER A 162 0.15 11.71 10.27
N CYS A 163 1.10 11.85 11.18
CA CYS A 163 2.53 11.89 10.91
C CYS A 163 3.29 10.94 11.84
N PHE A 164 4.54 10.65 11.49
CA PHE A 164 5.48 9.96 12.36
C PHE A 164 6.89 10.54 12.18
N ASN A 165 7.71 10.40 13.22
CA ASN A 165 9.14 10.66 13.11
C ASN A 165 9.85 9.39 12.63
N TYR A 166 10.74 9.56 11.67
CA TYR A 166 11.69 8.53 11.29
C TYR A 166 13.10 9.00 11.65
N THR A 167 13.74 8.26 12.56
CA THR A 167 15.10 8.56 13.03
C THR A 167 16.05 7.52 12.48
N PHE A 168 17.12 7.97 11.86
CA PHE A 168 18.18 7.12 11.29
C PHE A 168 19.52 7.44 11.96
N GLY A 169 20.13 6.42 12.56
CA GLY A 169 21.38 6.63 13.32
C GLY A 169 21.90 5.37 14.00
N ARG A 170 22.64 5.58 15.08
CA ARG A 170 23.24 4.52 15.89
C ARG A 170 22.37 4.22 17.10
N MET A 171 22.27 2.94 17.45
CA MET A 171 21.61 2.50 18.68
C MET A 171 22.62 2.63 19.83
N ILE A 172 22.23 3.32 20.89
CA ILE A 172 23.01 3.57 22.09
C ILE A 172 22.14 3.37 23.33
N THR A 173 22.76 3.22 24.48
CA THR A 173 22.05 3.26 25.77
C THR A 173 21.73 4.70 26.17
N LYS A 174 20.68 4.89 26.99
CA LYS A 174 20.34 6.23 27.53
C LYS A 174 21.49 6.85 28.37
N GLN A 175 22.37 6.03 28.94
CA GLN A 175 23.54 6.50 29.70
C GLN A 175 24.62 7.12 28.79
N GLU A 176 24.77 6.62 27.57
CA GLU A 176 25.76 7.11 26.61
C GLU A 176 25.39 8.47 26.01
N ILE A 177 24.12 8.91 26.16
CA ILE A 177 23.67 10.24 25.71
C ILE A 177 24.53 11.35 26.34
N SER A 178 24.96 11.22 27.60
CA SER A 178 25.75 12.23 28.31
C SER A 178 27.13 12.49 27.68
N GLY A 179 27.62 11.53 26.90
CA GLY A 179 28.88 11.65 26.16
C GLY A 179 28.75 12.27 24.76
N LEU A 180 27.53 12.56 24.31
CA LEU A 180 27.27 13.13 22.98
C LEU A 180 27.06 14.65 23.06
N ASN A 181 27.46 15.35 22.00
CA ASN A 181 27.04 16.73 21.80
C ASN A 181 25.58 16.72 21.26
N ILE A 182 24.59 16.83 22.18
CA ILE A 182 23.16 16.71 21.90
C ILE A 182 22.70 17.71 20.84
N SER A 183 23.37 18.83 20.63
CA SER A 183 23.01 19.80 19.60
C SER A 183 23.21 19.29 18.18
N ASP A 184 24.02 18.26 17.97
CA ASP A 184 24.36 17.73 16.65
C ASP A 184 23.44 16.57 16.20
N TYR A 185 22.68 15.99 17.13
CA TYR A 185 21.90 14.78 16.88
C TYR A 185 20.48 14.86 17.44
N SER A 186 19.56 14.20 16.78
CA SER A 186 18.24 13.87 17.32
C SER A 186 18.33 12.58 18.12
N ILE A 187 17.80 12.59 19.34
CA ILE A 187 17.76 11.40 20.20
C ILE A 187 16.32 10.89 20.26
N THR A 188 16.09 9.65 19.86
CA THR A 188 14.77 9.01 19.90
C THR A 188 14.82 7.78 20.80
N SER A 189 14.03 7.77 21.88
CA SER A 189 13.93 6.62 22.78
C SER A 189 13.19 5.48 22.10
N ILE A 190 13.71 4.26 22.26
CA ILE A 190 13.04 3.02 21.88
C ILE A 190 12.23 2.54 23.10
N PRO A 191 10.96 2.18 22.97
CA PRO A 191 10.19 1.60 24.05
C PRO A 191 10.83 0.35 24.61
N ASP A 192 10.90 0.24 25.93
CA ASP A 192 11.37 -0.98 26.60
C ASP A 192 10.36 -2.10 26.37
N GLY A 193 10.83 -3.32 26.13
CA GLY A 193 9.96 -4.48 25.92
C GLY A 193 10.57 -5.58 25.08
N GLU A 194 9.73 -6.52 24.70
CA GLU A 194 10.09 -7.59 23.77
C GLU A 194 9.80 -7.17 22.34
N TRP A 195 10.78 -7.39 21.47
CA TRP A 195 10.74 -7.02 20.06
C TRP A 195 10.91 -8.26 19.20
N ILE A 196 10.10 -8.37 18.16
CA ILE A 196 10.27 -9.41 17.15
C ILE A 196 11.18 -8.87 16.05
N CYS A 197 12.29 -9.56 15.84
CA CYS A 197 13.26 -9.22 14.80
C CYS A 197 13.18 -10.24 13.67
N PHE A 198 12.87 -9.79 12.48
CA PHE A 198 12.87 -10.60 11.26
C PHE A 198 14.18 -10.39 10.51
N ASP A 199 14.76 -11.49 10.02
CA ASP A 199 15.97 -11.43 9.21
C ASP A 199 15.60 -11.12 7.75
N CYS A 200 16.21 -10.09 7.17
CA CYS A 200 16.03 -9.70 5.77
C CYS A 200 17.30 -10.07 4.99
N SER A 201 17.25 -11.13 4.20
CA SER A 201 18.35 -11.56 3.35
C SER A 201 18.52 -10.68 2.10
N ASP A 202 17.41 -10.15 1.58
CA ASP A 202 17.42 -9.20 0.46
C ASP A 202 17.37 -7.76 0.99
N THR A 203 18.53 -7.12 1.06
CA THR A 203 18.68 -5.75 1.56
C THR A 203 18.25 -4.67 0.55
N THR A 204 17.79 -5.05 -0.64
CA THR A 204 17.21 -4.09 -1.59
C THR A 204 15.91 -3.50 -1.08
N PRO A 205 15.52 -2.30 -1.54
CA PRO A 205 14.21 -1.73 -1.18
C PRO A 205 13.03 -2.66 -1.51
N ALA A 206 13.11 -3.40 -2.61
CA ALA A 206 12.08 -4.35 -3.02
C ALA A 206 12.02 -5.56 -2.07
N GLY A 207 13.17 -6.11 -1.65
CA GLY A 207 13.26 -7.20 -0.68
C GLY A 207 12.72 -6.79 0.68
N GLN A 208 13.06 -5.59 1.16
CA GLN A 208 12.51 -5.05 2.40
C GLN A 208 10.99 -4.88 2.34
N GLN A 209 10.45 -4.35 1.23
CA GLN A 209 9.00 -4.21 1.05
C GLN A 209 8.30 -5.57 1.00
N SER A 210 8.89 -6.56 0.33
CA SER A 210 8.38 -7.94 0.30
C SER A 210 8.34 -8.56 1.70
N LEU A 211 9.38 -8.34 2.52
CA LEU A 211 9.41 -8.81 3.91
C LEU A 211 8.29 -8.14 4.73
N TRP A 212 8.13 -6.83 4.64
CA TRP A 212 7.05 -6.13 5.34
C TRP A 212 5.67 -6.64 4.91
N TYR A 213 5.46 -6.84 3.61
CA TYR A 213 4.21 -7.41 3.11
C TYR A 213 3.91 -8.76 3.77
N LYS A 214 4.88 -9.68 3.81
CA LYS A 214 4.74 -11.00 4.45
C LYS A 214 4.48 -10.90 5.95
N ILE A 215 5.16 -10.00 6.66
CA ILE A 215 4.94 -9.79 8.09
C ILE A 215 3.48 -9.38 8.33
N TYR A 216 2.94 -8.42 7.59
CA TYR A 216 1.59 -7.91 7.80
C TYR A 216 0.49 -8.85 7.29
N THR A 217 0.73 -9.63 6.25
CA THR A 217 -0.32 -10.45 5.62
C THR A 217 -0.26 -11.92 6.03
N GLU A 218 0.94 -12.45 6.35
CA GLU A 218 1.15 -13.86 6.60
C GLU A 218 1.51 -14.17 8.06
N PHE A 219 2.19 -13.27 8.76
CA PHE A 219 2.65 -13.52 10.13
C PHE A 219 1.72 -12.91 11.18
N LEU A 220 1.54 -11.59 11.19
CA LEU A 220 0.78 -10.89 12.25
C LEU A 220 -0.67 -11.36 12.38
N PRO A 221 -1.44 -11.62 11.29
CA PRO A 221 -2.84 -12.04 11.44
C PRO A 221 -3.01 -13.41 12.09
N PHE A 222 -1.98 -14.25 12.10
CA PHE A 222 -2.00 -15.61 12.63
C PHE A 222 -1.07 -15.80 13.84
N SER A 223 -0.38 -14.77 14.27
CA SER A 223 0.46 -14.76 15.45
C SER A 223 -0.33 -14.33 16.69
N HIS A 224 0.22 -14.60 17.87
CA HIS A 224 -0.35 -14.16 19.16
C HIS A 224 0.26 -12.82 19.64
N TYR A 225 0.96 -12.10 18.75
CA TYR A 225 1.64 -10.84 19.05
C TYR A 225 0.83 -9.63 18.58
#